data_1805dc16afc21141ff6c28cb24b0d9ca
#
_entry.id   1805dc16afc21141ff6c28cb24b0d9ca
#
_cell.length_a   1.000
_cell.length_b   1.000
_cell.length_c   1.000
_cell.angle_alpha   90.00
_cell.angle_beta   90.00
_cell.angle_gamma   90.00
#
_symmetry.space_group_name_H-M   'P 1'
#
loop_
_entity.id
_entity.type
_entity.pdbx_description
1 polymer ?
#
loop_
_entity_poly.entity_id
_entity_poly.type
_entity_poly.pdbx_seq_one_letter_code
_entity_poly.pdbx_strand_id
1 'polypeptide(L)' 'MDQRNAILFSGQWKEGKKHGNGKQINFAADQTISGAWQNDMLTFVECFGKITEADMVLKTNLE' A
#
# COMPACT_ATOMS: atom_id res chain seq x y z
N MET A 1 -7.31 -17.30 8.70
CA MET A 1 -6.67 -16.57 7.60
C MET A 1 -5.76 -15.48 8.14
N ASP A 2 -4.61 -15.36 7.56
CA ASP A 2 -3.61 -14.41 8.05
C ASP A 2 -3.93 -13.01 7.57
N GLN A 3 -4.16 -12.07 8.52
CA GLN A 3 -4.48 -10.70 8.17
C GLN A 3 -3.31 -9.92 7.60
N ARG A 4 -2.10 -10.45 7.72
CA ARG A 4 -0.93 -9.78 7.18
C ARG A 4 -0.99 -9.64 5.67
N ASN A 5 -1.75 -10.53 5.01
CA ASN A 5 -1.91 -10.48 3.57
C ASN A 5 -2.96 -9.46 3.13
N ALA A 6 -3.60 -8.77 4.07
CA ALA A 6 -4.60 -7.78 3.73
C ALA A 6 -4.00 -6.42 3.36
N ILE A 7 -2.70 -6.23 3.60
CA ILE A 7 -2.04 -4.97 3.31
C ILE A 7 -0.88 -5.20 2.36
N LEU A 8 -0.86 -4.43 1.27
CA LEU A 8 0.20 -4.48 0.27
C LEU A 8 0.78 -3.07 0.11
N PHE A 9 2.11 -2.98 0.11
CA PHE A 9 2.78 -1.73 -0.20
C PHE A 9 3.53 -1.87 -1.51
N SER A 10 3.27 -0.95 -2.43
CA SER A 10 3.95 -0.89 -3.73
C SER A 10 4.64 0.46 -3.85
N GLY A 11 5.96 0.46 -3.85
CA GLY A 11 6.71 1.70 -3.92
C GLY A 11 8.18 1.45 -3.65
N GLN A 12 8.85 2.51 -3.21
CA GLN A 12 10.28 2.46 -2.97
C GLN A 12 10.59 1.97 -1.57
N TRP A 13 11.72 1.30 -1.44
CA TRP A 13 12.20 0.79 -0.15
C TRP A 13 13.63 1.26 0.08
N LYS A 14 13.94 1.55 1.32
CA LYS A 14 15.29 1.91 1.72
C LYS A 14 15.61 1.22 3.04
N GLU A 15 16.65 0.39 3.03
CA GLU A 15 17.08 -0.34 4.21
C GLU A 15 15.94 -1.14 4.85
N GLY A 16 15.09 -1.74 4.00
CA GLY A 16 13.97 -2.54 4.47
C GLY A 16 12.76 -1.74 4.93
N LYS A 17 12.77 -0.42 4.73
CA LYS A 17 11.69 0.43 5.17
C LYS A 17 11.05 1.16 3.99
N LYS A 18 9.77 1.47 4.10
CA LYS A 18 9.08 2.24 3.09
C LYS A 18 9.71 3.62 2.98
N HIS A 19 9.95 4.05 1.75
CA HIS A 19 10.65 5.32 1.52
C HIS A 19 10.24 5.90 0.18
N GLY A 20 10.25 7.24 0.08
CA GLY A 20 9.91 7.92 -1.16
C GLY A 20 8.45 7.74 -1.53
N ASN A 21 8.16 7.76 -2.83
CA ASN A 21 6.78 7.63 -3.31
C ASN A 21 6.33 6.17 -3.26
N GLY A 22 5.12 5.95 -2.73
CA GLY A 22 4.59 4.61 -2.66
C GLY A 22 3.09 4.61 -2.42
N LYS A 23 2.48 3.45 -2.64
CA LYS A 23 1.06 3.27 -2.47
C LYS A 23 0.82 2.07 -1.55
N GLN A 24 0.02 2.28 -0.52
CA GLN A 24 -0.37 1.22 0.39
C GLN A 24 -1.82 0.85 0.14
N ILE A 25 -2.08 -0.43 -0.01
CA ILE A 25 -3.41 -0.94 -0.28
C ILE A 25 -3.84 -1.80 0.90
N ASN A 26 -4.96 -1.43 1.52
CA ASN A 26 -5.52 -2.21 2.62
C ASN A 26 -6.79 -2.88 2.13
N PHE A 27 -6.68 -4.15 1.78
CA PHE A 27 -7.81 -4.90 1.23
C PHE A 27 -8.89 -5.17 2.28
N ALA A 28 -8.50 -5.29 3.53
CA ALA A 28 -9.46 -5.54 4.60
C ALA A 28 -10.35 -4.33 4.86
N ALA A 29 -9.80 -3.14 4.72
CA ALA A 29 -10.55 -1.90 4.93
C ALA A 29 -11.10 -1.30 3.64
N ASP A 30 -10.79 -1.92 2.49
CA ASP A 30 -11.21 -1.44 1.18
C ASP A 30 -10.73 -0.01 0.93
N GLN A 31 -9.47 0.24 1.27
CA GLN A 31 -8.87 1.57 1.17
C GLN A 31 -7.49 1.52 0.56
N THR A 32 -7.14 2.59 -0.15
CA THR A 32 -5.80 2.80 -0.66
C THR A 32 -5.32 4.17 -0.23
N ILE A 33 -4.01 4.28 -0.04
CA ILE A 33 -3.41 5.57 0.28
C ILE A 33 -2.05 5.64 -0.40
N SER A 34 -1.78 6.74 -1.07
CA SER A 34 -0.50 6.94 -1.72
C SER A 34 0.07 8.29 -1.34
N GLY A 35 1.39 8.40 -1.39
CA GLY A 35 2.07 9.61 -1.04
C GLY A 35 3.53 9.38 -0.82
N ALA A 36 4.13 10.20 0.04
CA ALA A 36 5.54 10.11 0.37
C ALA A 36 5.73 9.40 1.71
N TRP A 37 6.72 8.54 1.76
CA TRP A 37 7.02 7.70 2.93
C TRP A 37 8.44 7.94 3.39
N GLN A 38 8.67 7.81 4.68
CA GLN A 38 9.98 7.90 5.27
C GLN A 38 10.02 7.04 6.53
N ASN A 39 10.97 6.11 6.59
CA ASN A 39 11.12 5.20 7.73
C ASN A 39 9.82 4.48 8.08
N ASP A 40 9.14 3.94 7.06
CA ASP A 40 7.87 3.23 7.19
C ASP A 40 6.69 4.13 7.57
N MET A 41 6.90 5.43 7.63
CA MET A 41 5.86 6.38 8.02
C MET A 41 5.40 7.20 6.84
N LEU A 42 4.09 7.39 6.73
CA LEU A 42 3.53 8.25 5.70
C LEU A 42 3.72 9.72 6.12
N THR A 43 4.49 10.46 5.32
CA THR A 43 4.79 11.86 5.63
C THR A 43 3.95 12.83 4.83
N PHE A 44 3.40 12.39 3.69
CA PHE A 44 2.58 13.25 2.84
C PHE A 44 1.56 12.38 2.11
N VAL A 45 0.29 12.76 2.18
CA VAL A 45 -0.78 12.04 1.49
C VAL A 45 -1.04 12.71 0.15
N GLU A 46 -0.81 11.97 -0.93
CA GLU A 46 -1.08 12.46 -2.27
C GLU A 46 -2.46 12.05 -2.75
N CYS A 47 -2.82 10.79 -2.48
CA CYS A 47 -4.11 10.25 -2.93
C CYS A 47 -4.64 9.27 -1.89
N PHE A 48 -5.93 9.33 -1.67
CA PHE A 48 -6.61 8.47 -0.71
C PHE A 48 -7.99 8.11 -1.26
N GLY A 49 -8.35 6.85 -1.19
CA GLY A 49 -9.65 6.44 -1.70
C GLY A 49 -9.89 4.95 -1.53
N LYS A 50 -10.86 4.47 -2.27
CA LYS A 50 -11.23 3.06 -2.23
C LYS A 50 -10.37 2.25 -3.20
N ILE A 51 -10.32 0.95 -2.96
CA ILE A 51 -9.62 0.00 -3.81
C ILE A 51 -10.24 0.01 -5.21
N THR A 52 -9.40 0.03 -6.23
CA THR A 52 -9.80 -0.02 -7.62
C THR A 52 -9.67 -1.42 -8.17
N GLU A 53 -10.14 -1.63 -9.42
CA GLU A 53 -10.00 -2.92 -10.08
C GLU A 53 -8.53 -3.29 -10.25
N ALA A 54 -7.67 -2.32 -10.50
CA ALA A 54 -6.24 -2.57 -10.64
C ALA A 54 -5.66 -3.12 -9.35
N ASP A 55 -6.13 -2.60 -8.21
CA ASP A 55 -5.68 -3.08 -6.91
C ASP A 55 -6.14 -4.51 -6.66
N MET A 56 -7.34 -4.85 -7.12
CA MET A 56 -7.85 -6.21 -6.97
C MET A 56 -7.06 -7.20 -7.81
N VAL A 57 -6.56 -6.77 -8.95
CA VAL A 57 -5.69 -7.62 -9.77
C VAL A 57 -4.40 -7.92 -9.01
N LEU A 58 -3.84 -6.94 -8.32
CA LEU A 58 -2.65 -7.15 -7.51
C LEU A 58 -2.93 -8.15 -6.39
N LYS A 59 -4.11 -8.09 -5.78
CA LYS A 59 -4.48 -9.04 -4.74
C LYS A 59 -4.52 -10.46 -5.30
N THR A 60 -5.09 -10.63 -6.49
CA THR A 60 -5.17 -11.93 -7.13
C THR A 60 -3.78 -12.51 -7.37
N ASN A 61 -2.82 -11.68 -7.73
CA ASN A 61 -1.46 -12.13 -7.98
C ASN A 61 -0.73 -12.56 -6.70
N LEU A 62 -1.22 -12.15 -5.53
CA LEU A 62 -0.64 -12.56 -4.26
C LEU A 62 -1.07 -13.96 -3.84
N GLU A 63 -2.15 -14.44 -4.39
CA GLU A 63 -2.67 -15.76 -4.09
C GLU A 63 -2.05 -16.79 -5.04
#